data_5dd88259757360b3e011c4d5626ea1e3
#
_entry.id   5dd88259757360b3e011c4d5626ea1e3
#
_cell.length_a   1.000
_cell.length_b   1.000
_cell.length_c   1.000
_cell.angle_alpha   90.00
_cell.angle_beta   90.00
_cell.angle_gamma   90.00
#
_symmetry.space_group_name_H-M   'P 1'
#
loop_
_entity.id
_entity.type
_entity.pdbx_description
1 polymer ?
#
loop_
_entity_poly.entity_id
_entity_poly.type
_entity_poly.pdbx_seq_one_letter_code
_entity_poly.pdbx_strand_id
1 'polypeptide(L)'
;MLKKVATTLLVVAIPIAISLAIFQKTTIQTNTPISVAVLQPNVDPYTEKYNQKNEESLAVVQQMMAPYNMNSIDLVIAPETYFAEGAGLSLRNFETSTLYKSIDDWLSNYPKTQFVTGIQLFKTYTSEDTKTATSNLIREQLWVDFYNSAFIHPSFDENTIYHKSKLVVGVENTPYRSIIEPILGNVLLDLGGTVFTKATQEYRTSFPLIKGASIAPIICYESVYGSFVTDYVRAGATILVIMTNDAWWSNTQGHKQHLSYAKLRA
;
A
#
# COMPACT_ATOMS: atom_id res chain seq x y z
N MET A 1 -49.31 -12.33 -2.71
CA MET A 1 -48.18 -12.44 -1.77
C MET A 1 -47.10 -13.42 -2.26
N LEU A 2 -47.44 -14.63 -2.61
CA LEU A 2 -46.50 -15.69 -3.05
C LEU A 2 -45.67 -15.29 -4.29
N LYS A 3 -46.27 -14.67 -5.32
CA LYS A 3 -45.57 -14.21 -6.50
C LYS A 3 -44.49 -13.15 -6.19
N LYS A 4 -44.77 -12.22 -5.30
CA LYS A 4 -43.80 -11.19 -4.89
C LYS A 4 -42.61 -11.80 -4.15
N VAL A 5 -42.87 -12.77 -3.24
CA VAL A 5 -41.81 -13.50 -2.53
C VAL A 5 -40.95 -14.30 -3.50
N ALA A 6 -41.56 -15.02 -4.44
CA ALA A 6 -40.85 -15.78 -5.46
C ALA A 6 -39.98 -14.87 -6.35
N THR A 7 -40.50 -13.71 -6.78
CA THR A 7 -39.71 -12.74 -7.56
C THR A 7 -38.51 -12.21 -6.77
N THR A 8 -38.70 -11.86 -5.50
CA THR A 8 -37.60 -11.39 -4.65
C THR A 8 -36.53 -12.47 -4.48
N LEU A 9 -36.91 -13.73 -4.24
CA LEU A 9 -35.96 -14.83 -4.14
C LEU A 9 -35.20 -15.06 -5.45
N LEU A 10 -35.84 -14.96 -6.60
CA LEU A 10 -35.18 -15.10 -7.91
C LEU A 10 -34.18 -13.96 -8.17
N VAL A 11 -34.54 -12.72 -7.83
CA VAL A 11 -33.65 -11.56 -7.99
C VAL A 11 -32.36 -11.71 -7.16
N VAL A 12 -32.43 -12.37 -6.00
CA VAL A 12 -31.26 -12.64 -5.16
C VAL A 12 -30.51 -13.90 -5.62
N ALA A 13 -31.24 -14.98 -5.93
CA ALA A 13 -30.64 -16.28 -6.23
C ALA A 13 -29.94 -16.32 -7.61
N ILE A 14 -30.48 -15.63 -8.63
CA ILE A 14 -29.90 -15.66 -9.98
C ILE A 14 -28.48 -15.05 -10.03
N PRO A 15 -28.21 -13.85 -9.48
CA PRO A 15 -26.85 -13.31 -9.46
C PRO A 15 -25.87 -14.20 -8.70
N ILE A 16 -26.30 -14.82 -7.59
CA ILE A 16 -25.48 -15.75 -6.82
C ILE A 16 -25.13 -16.97 -7.65
N ALA A 17 -26.14 -17.58 -8.30
CA ALA A 17 -25.93 -18.77 -9.14
C ALA A 17 -25.01 -18.47 -10.34
N ILE A 18 -25.17 -17.32 -10.98
CA ILE A 18 -24.29 -16.87 -12.07
C ILE A 18 -22.86 -16.67 -11.56
N SER A 19 -22.68 -16.01 -10.41
CA SER A 19 -21.38 -15.79 -9.80
C SER A 19 -20.68 -17.11 -9.47
N LEU A 20 -21.39 -18.07 -8.88
CA LEU A 20 -20.84 -19.40 -8.59
C LEU A 20 -20.48 -20.17 -9.87
N ALA A 21 -21.29 -20.08 -10.91
CA ALA A 21 -21.01 -20.73 -12.18
C ALA A 21 -19.78 -20.13 -12.89
N ILE A 22 -19.59 -18.80 -12.82
CA ILE A 22 -18.41 -18.13 -13.34
C ILE A 22 -17.18 -18.56 -12.52
N PHE A 23 -17.27 -18.54 -11.19
CA PHE A 23 -16.17 -18.94 -10.30
C PHE A 23 -15.68 -20.36 -10.59
N GLN A 24 -16.61 -21.32 -10.78
CA GLN A 24 -16.25 -22.71 -11.09
C GLN A 24 -15.61 -22.88 -12.49
N LYS A 25 -15.93 -22.01 -13.44
CA LYS A 25 -15.38 -22.07 -14.81
C LYS A 25 -14.05 -21.33 -14.95
N THR A 26 -13.69 -20.48 -13.99
CA THR A 26 -12.45 -19.72 -14.05
C THR A 26 -11.29 -20.67 -13.72
N THR A 27 -10.64 -21.19 -14.75
CA THR A 27 -9.40 -21.95 -14.60
C THR A 27 -8.24 -20.96 -14.56
N ILE A 28 -7.59 -20.84 -13.42
CA ILE A 28 -6.36 -20.05 -13.32
C ILE A 28 -5.26 -20.82 -14.01
N GLN A 29 -4.85 -20.39 -15.20
CA GLN A 29 -3.67 -20.93 -15.87
C GLN A 29 -2.43 -20.26 -15.27
N THR A 30 -1.76 -20.96 -14.36
CA THR A 30 -0.46 -20.53 -13.83
C THR A 30 0.65 -21.11 -14.73
N ASN A 31 1.20 -20.29 -15.60
CA ASN A 31 2.25 -20.73 -16.50
C ASN A 31 3.63 -20.81 -15.79
N THR A 32 3.86 -19.99 -14.77
CA THR A 32 5.13 -19.96 -14.04
C THR A 32 4.87 -19.69 -12.56
N PRO A 33 5.21 -20.60 -11.65
CA PRO A 33 5.05 -20.38 -10.22
C PRO A 33 6.01 -19.27 -9.74
N ILE A 34 5.51 -18.41 -8.85
CA ILE A 34 6.27 -17.35 -8.19
C ILE A 34 6.37 -17.68 -6.71
N SER A 35 7.59 -17.74 -6.19
CA SER A 35 7.87 -17.97 -4.78
C SER A 35 7.85 -16.62 -4.04
N VAL A 36 6.98 -16.49 -3.05
CA VAL A 36 6.75 -15.22 -2.34
C VAL A 36 7.00 -15.39 -0.85
N ALA A 37 7.76 -14.48 -0.27
CA ALA A 37 7.90 -14.31 1.18
C ALA A 37 7.14 -13.06 1.62
N VAL A 38 6.13 -13.22 2.47
CA VAL A 38 5.35 -12.12 3.05
C VAL A 38 5.81 -11.89 4.49
N LEU A 39 6.34 -10.72 4.76
CA LEU A 39 6.89 -10.35 6.06
C LEU A 39 5.82 -9.73 6.97
N GLN A 40 5.81 -10.15 8.22
CA GLN A 40 4.93 -9.62 9.26
C GLN A 40 5.75 -9.22 10.49
N PRO A 41 6.48 -8.10 10.45
CA PRO A 41 7.37 -7.67 11.52
C PRO A 41 6.62 -7.18 12.77
N ASN A 42 5.31 -6.96 12.67
CA ASN A 42 4.44 -6.53 13.77
C ASN A 42 4.90 -5.23 14.45
N VAL A 43 5.22 -4.22 13.65
CA VAL A 43 5.66 -2.91 14.13
C VAL A 43 4.50 -2.15 14.78
N ASP A 44 4.68 -1.67 16.01
CA ASP A 44 3.68 -0.86 16.71
C ASP A 44 3.51 0.51 16.02
N PRO A 45 2.28 0.85 15.57
CA PRO A 45 2.03 2.07 14.80
C PRO A 45 2.11 3.35 15.64
N TYR A 46 2.03 3.27 16.97
CA TYR A 46 2.02 4.41 17.88
C TYR A 46 3.39 4.74 18.46
N THR A 47 4.20 3.72 18.75
CA THR A 47 5.46 3.90 19.49
C THR A 47 6.71 3.63 18.65
N GLU A 48 6.64 2.77 17.64
CA GLU A 48 7.80 2.31 16.88
C GLU A 48 7.86 2.89 15.47
N LYS A 49 6.76 2.86 14.73
CA LYS A 49 6.68 3.07 13.28
C LYS A 49 7.45 4.30 12.76
N TYR A 50 7.34 5.44 13.44
CA TYR A 50 7.97 6.69 13.01
C TYR A 50 9.26 7.02 13.75
N ASN A 51 9.57 6.27 14.81
CA ASN A 51 10.75 6.47 15.65
C ASN A 51 11.88 5.51 15.29
N GLN A 52 11.57 4.36 14.70
CA GLN A 52 12.56 3.38 14.27
C GLN A 52 13.32 3.88 13.04
N LYS A 53 14.65 3.73 13.06
CA LYS A 53 15.48 4.08 11.89
C LYS A 53 15.25 3.13 10.73
N ASN A 54 15.31 3.66 9.51
CA ASN A 54 15.12 2.85 8.31
C ASN A 54 16.15 1.72 8.18
N GLU A 55 17.39 1.94 8.62
CA GLU A 55 18.44 0.93 8.63
C GLU A 55 18.13 -0.20 9.62
N GLU A 56 17.56 0.11 10.77
CA GLU A 56 17.10 -0.88 11.76
C GLU A 56 15.95 -1.71 11.20
N SER A 57 14.99 -1.05 10.53
CA SER A 57 13.89 -1.72 9.84
C SER A 57 14.40 -2.68 8.75
N LEU A 58 15.38 -2.26 7.96
CA LEU A 58 16.01 -3.13 6.96
C LEU A 58 16.73 -4.33 7.60
N ALA A 59 17.44 -4.11 8.72
CA ALA A 59 18.10 -5.18 9.45
C ALA A 59 17.10 -6.24 9.95
N VAL A 60 15.90 -5.83 10.39
CA VAL A 60 14.81 -6.76 10.76
C VAL A 60 14.37 -7.59 9.55
N VAL A 61 14.19 -6.97 8.37
CA VAL A 61 13.87 -7.69 7.13
C VAL A 61 14.93 -8.74 6.82
N GLN A 62 16.19 -8.34 6.85
CA GLN A 62 17.33 -9.24 6.57
C GLN A 62 17.39 -10.40 7.59
N GLN A 63 17.15 -10.12 8.88
CA GLN A 63 17.08 -11.14 9.93
C GLN A 63 15.92 -12.12 9.71
N MET A 64 14.73 -11.62 9.34
CA MET A 64 13.57 -12.48 9.03
C MET A 64 13.83 -13.37 7.81
N MET A 65 14.60 -12.89 6.85
CA MET A 65 14.94 -13.65 5.62
C MET A 65 16.13 -14.58 5.78
N ALA A 66 16.98 -14.37 6.78
CA ALA A 66 18.22 -15.14 6.98
C ALA A 66 18.04 -16.67 7.04
N PRO A 67 16.94 -17.25 7.59
CA PRO A 67 16.74 -18.70 7.61
C PRO A 67 16.39 -19.30 6.22
N TYR A 68 16.09 -18.47 5.23
CA TYR A 68 15.56 -18.92 3.94
C TYR A 68 16.59 -18.80 2.83
N ASN A 69 16.49 -19.70 1.84
CA ASN A 69 17.32 -19.60 0.64
C ASN A 69 16.77 -18.51 -0.29
N MET A 70 17.31 -17.32 -0.21
CA MET A 70 16.91 -16.16 -1.00
C MET A 70 16.93 -16.42 -2.51
N ASN A 71 17.84 -17.26 -3.02
CA ASN A 71 17.89 -17.59 -4.45
C ASN A 71 16.68 -18.39 -4.96
N SER A 72 15.87 -18.93 -4.05
CA SER A 72 14.60 -19.62 -4.38
C SER A 72 13.36 -18.73 -4.20
N ILE A 73 13.53 -17.48 -3.79
CA ILE A 73 12.45 -16.52 -3.54
C ILE A 73 12.47 -15.48 -4.66
N ASP A 74 11.35 -15.31 -5.34
CA ASP A 74 11.22 -14.35 -6.43
C ASP A 74 10.80 -12.97 -5.91
N LEU A 75 9.99 -12.93 -4.82
CA LEU A 75 9.42 -11.71 -4.30
C LEU A 75 9.40 -11.73 -2.77
N VAL A 76 9.94 -10.69 -2.17
CA VAL A 76 9.81 -10.38 -0.73
C VAL A 76 8.87 -9.19 -0.59
N ILE A 77 7.91 -9.25 0.33
CA ILE A 77 6.91 -8.21 0.55
C ILE A 77 6.96 -7.77 2.01
N ALA A 78 7.16 -6.47 2.26
CA ALA A 78 7.02 -5.83 3.56
C ALA A 78 5.74 -4.97 3.64
N PRO A 79 5.23 -4.67 4.83
CA PRO A 79 3.93 -4.01 4.99
C PRO A 79 3.92 -2.52 4.60
N GLU A 80 2.73 -1.90 4.68
CA GLU A 80 2.47 -0.49 4.44
C GLU A 80 3.33 0.41 5.33
N THR A 81 3.91 1.49 4.74
CA THR A 81 4.75 2.47 5.44
C THR A 81 5.75 1.84 6.39
N TYR A 82 6.39 0.76 5.96
CA TYR A 82 7.38 0.03 6.75
C TYR A 82 8.64 0.87 6.96
N PHE A 83 9.08 1.58 5.94
CA PHE A 83 10.13 2.59 6.04
C PHE A 83 9.49 3.97 6.19
N ALA A 84 9.39 4.45 7.42
CA ALA A 84 8.66 5.67 7.75
C ALA A 84 9.37 6.54 8.82
N GLU A 85 10.69 6.42 8.95
CA GLU A 85 11.48 7.20 9.90
C GLU A 85 11.17 8.70 9.80
N GLY A 86 10.73 9.32 10.89
CA GLY A 86 10.43 10.74 10.99
C GLY A 86 9.37 11.20 9.98
N ALA A 87 9.74 12.13 9.11
CA ALA A 87 8.89 12.65 8.05
C ALA A 87 8.90 11.78 6.78
N GLY A 88 9.71 10.72 6.72
CA GLY A 88 9.99 9.92 5.53
C GLY A 88 11.19 10.43 4.75
N LEU A 89 11.38 9.90 3.54
CA LEU A 89 12.49 10.23 2.66
C LEU A 89 12.09 11.23 1.56
N SER A 90 13.02 12.10 1.19
CA SER A 90 12.81 13.03 0.08
C SER A 90 12.71 12.26 -1.24
N LEU A 91 11.59 12.45 -1.95
CA LEU A 91 11.38 11.85 -3.27
C LEU A 91 12.48 12.25 -4.26
N ARG A 92 12.98 13.50 -4.17
CA ARG A 92 14.02 14.03 -5.04
C ARG A 92 15.35 13.29 -4.91
N ASN A 93 15.68 12.84 -3.69
CA ASN A 93 16.97 12.23 -3.36
C ASN A 93 16.81 10.76 -2.92
N PHE A 94 15.69 10.14 -3.24
CA PHE A 94 15.37 8.80 -2.75
C PHE A 94 16.41 7.77 -3.21
N GLU A 95 16.74 7.72 -4.49
CA GLU A 95 17.71 6.77 -5.05
C GLU A 95 19.14 6.96 -4.54
N THR A 96 19.46 8.15 -4.03
CA THR A 96 20.78 8.46 -3.43
C THR A 96 20.80 8.29 -1.92
N SER A 97 19.65 7.96 -1.30
CA SER A 97 19.51 7.76 0.14
C SER A 97 20.28 6.53 0.63
N THR A 98 20.66 6.56 1.91
CA THR A 98 21.29 5.41 2.58
C THR A 98 20.42 4.16 2.50
N LEU A 99 19.11 4.29 2.75
CA LEU A 99 18.18 3.17 2.67
C LEU A 99 18.17 2.52 1.28
N TYR A 100 18.05 3.32 0.21
CA TYR A 100 18.02 2.79 -1.15
C TYR A 100 19.30 1.99 -1.46
N LYS A 101 20.46 2.57 -1.15
CA LYS A 101 21.75 1.92 -1.34
C LYS A 101 21.89 0.62 -0.52
N SER A 102 21.43 0.64 0.73
CA SER A 102 21.48 -0.56 1.58
C SER A 102 20.55 -1.68 1.07
N ILE A 103 19.40 -1.33 0.49
CA ILE A 103 18.50 -2.30 -0.17
C ILE A 103 19.18 -2.84 -1.43
N ASP A 104 19.78 -1.98 -2.24
CA ASP A 104 20.50 -2.36 -3.46
C ASP A 104 21.67 -3.29 -3.16
N ASP A 105 22.51 -2.93 -2.19
CA ASP A 105 23.63 -3.75 -1.71
C ASP A 105 23.16 -5.13 -1.21
N TRP A 106 22.06 -5.18 -0.45
CA TRP A 106 21.49 -6.44 0.03
C TRP A 106 21.02 -7.32 -1.12
N LEU A 107 20.24 -6.78 -2.07
CA LEU A 107 19.67 -7.54 -3.18
C LEU A 107 20.66 -7.84 -4.30
N SER A 108 21.79 -7.14 -4.38
CA SER A 108 22.84 -7.42 -5.35
C SER A 108 23.35 -8.87 -5.29
N ASN A 109 23.27 -9.50 -4.10
CA ASN A 109 23.60 -10.90 -3.89
C ASN A 109 22.50 -11.87 -4.35
N TYR A 110 21.30 -11.35 -4.69
CA TYR A 110 20.11 -12.13 -5.01
C TYR A 110 19.41 -11.60 -6.27
N PRO A 111 20.05 -11.67 -7.45
CA PRO A 111 19.62 -10.97 -8.66
C PRO A 111 18.26 -11.41 -9.24
N LYS A 112 17.69 -12.50 -8.71
CA LYS A 112 16.36 -13.01 -9.08
C LYS A 112 15.27 -12.60 -8.10
N THR A 113 15.62 -12.01 -6.98
CA THR A 113 14.69 -11.61 -5.92
C THR A 113 14.36 -10.14 -6.06
N GLN A 114 13.07 -9.81 -6.04
CA GLN A 114 12.59 -8.43 -5.94
C GLN A 114 11.99 -8.18 -4.56
N PHE A 115 12.10 -6.95 -4.09
CA PHE A 115 11.57 -6.51 -2.81
C PHE A 115 10.52 -5.42 -3.03
N VAL A 116 9.29 -5.65 -2.53
CA VAL A 116 8.21 -4.67 -2.52
C VAL A 116 7.93 -4.28 -1.08
N THR A 117 7.90 -2.98 -0.82
CA THR A 117 7.71 -2.46 0.53
C THR A 117 6.91 -1.16 0.56
N GLY A 118 6.22 -0.93 1.66
CA GLY A 118 5.63 0.37 1.95
C GLY A 118 6.68 1.36 2.46
N ILE A 119 6.60 2.59 1.99
CA ILE A 119 7.54 3.67 2.32
C ILE A 119 6.82 5.00 2.45
N GLN A 120 7.27 5.85 3.37
CA GLN A 120 6.83 7.23 3.46
C GLN A 120 7.80 8.14 2.71
N LEU A 121 7.26 8.90 1.76
CA LEU A 121 8.02 9.84 0.95
C LEU A 121 7.46 11.26 1.10
N PHE A 122 8.30 12.26 0.81
CA PHE A 122 7.85 13.64 0.73
C PHE A 122 8.47 14.40 -0.43
N LYS A 123 7.78 15.45 -0.89
CA LYS A 123 8.25 16.40 -1.90
C LYS A 123 8.12 17.82 -1.37
N THR A 124 9.19 18.61 -1.46
CA THR A 124 9.23 19.98 -0.99
C THR A 124 9.02 20.98 -2.14
N TYR A 125 8.37 22.08 -1.83
CA TYR A 125 8.16 23.22 -2.72
C TYR A 125 8.58 24.49 -2.00
N THR A 126 9.31 25.36 -2.72
CA THR A 126 9.81 26.65 -2.19
C THR A 126 9.07 27.85 -2.78
N SER A 127 8.17 27.60 -3.75
CA SER A 127 7.33 28.61 -4.38
C SER A 127 5.86 28.24 -4.22
N GLU A 128 5.02 29.22 -3.89
CA GLU A 128 3.58 28.99 -3.74
C GLU A 128 2.90 28.61 -5.06
N ASP A 129 3.40 29.12 -6.18
CA ASP A 129 2.84 28.84 -7.50
C ASP A 129 3.07 27.40 -7.98
N THR A 130 4.01 26.68 -7.37
CA THR A 130 4.32 25.29 -7.72
C THR A 130 3.74 24.26 -6.76
N LYS A 131 3.13 24.69 -5.66
CA LYS A 131 2.52 23.80 -4.68
C LYS A 131 1.26 23.12 -5.25
N THR A 132 0.94 21.94 -4.74
CA THR A 132 -0.30 21.22 -5.04
C THR A 132 -1.43 21.63 -4.09
N ALA A 133 -2.66 21.19 -4.38
CA ALA A 133 -3.80 21.42 -3.49
C ALA A 133 -3.66 20.67 -2.13
N THR A 134 -2.80 19.66 -2.06
CA THR A 134 -2.55 18.84 -0.87
C THR A 134 -1.30 19.27 -0.10
N SER A 135 -0.57 20.27 -0.60
CA SER A 135 0.66 20.74 0.04
C SER A 135 0.38 21.37 1.39
N ASN A 136 1.15 20.95 2.37
CA ASN A 136 1.09 21.42 3.74
C ASN A 136 2.13 22.53 3.95
N LEU A 137 1.73 23.67 4.53
CA LEU A 137 2.66 24.73 4.91
C LEU A 137 3.41 24.30 6.19
N ILE A 138 4.70 24.09 6.09
CA ILE A 138 5.55 23.69 7.23
C ILE A 138 6.16 24.93 7.91
N ARG A 139 6.58 25.90 7.11
CA ARG A 139 7.09 27.20 7.53
C ARG A 139 6.99 28.19 6.37
N GLU A 140 7.24 29.45 6.63
CA GLU A 140 7.23 30.49 5.58
C GLU A 140 7.99 30.04 4.33
N GLN A 141 7.33 30.11 3.17
CA GLN A 141 7.84 29.71 1.84
C GLN A 141 8.27 28.25 1.70
N LEU A 142 7.85 27.36 2.60
CA LEU A 142 8.11 25.92 2.49
C LEU A 142 6.82 25.11 2.61
N TRP A 143 6.42 24.50 1.51
CA TRP A 143 5.32 23.54 1.46
C TRP A 143 5.85 22.13 1.23
N VAL A 144 5.11 21.15 1.74
CA VAL A 144 5.48 19.74 1.63
C VAL A 144 4.26 18.91 1.30
N ASP A 145 4.39 18.06 0.29
CA ASP A 145 3.49 16.93 0.04
C ASP A 145 4.08 15.69 0.68
N PHE A 146 3.27 15.00 1.49
CA PHE A 146 3.61 13.71 2.08
C PHE A 146 2.88 12.59 1.37
N TYR A 147 3.56 11.50 1.06
CA TYR A 147 3.03 10.35 0.34
C TYR A 147 3.15 9.08 1.17
N ASN A 148 2.06 8.31 1.20
CA ASN A 148 2.08 6.91 1.56
C ASN A 148 2.32 6.12 0.27
N SER A 149 3.40 5.38 0.17
CA SER A 149 3.85 4.83 -1.10
C SER A 149 4.23 3.36 -1.00
N ALA A 150 4.15 2.67 -2.12
CA ALA A 150 4.80 1.39 -2.36
C ALA A 150 6.02 1.60 -3.25
N PHE A 151 7.06 0.82 -3.02
CA PHE A 151 8.31 0.86 -3.74
C PHE A 151 8.76 -0.56 -4.09
N ILE A 152 9.29 -0.79 -5.30
CA ILE A 152 9.89 -2.05 -5.73
C ILE A 152 11.36 -1.89 -6.07
N HIS A 153 12.18 -2.87 -5.66
CA HIS A 153 13.61 -2.93 -6.03
C HIS A 153 14.08 -4.39 -6.15
N PRO A 154 14.93 -4.74 -7.11
CA PRO A 154 15.23 -3.97 -8.32
C PRO A 154 14.00 -3.85 -9.23
N SER A 155 13.91 -2.79 -9.99
CA SER A 155 12.87 -2.61 -11.00
C SER A 155 13.46 -2.67 -12.41
N PHE A 156 12.66 -3.18 -13.35
CA PHE A 156 13.00 -3.22 -14.78
C PHE A 156 12.24 -2.16 -15.58
N ASP A 157 11.54 -1.27 -14.88
CA ASP A 157 10.77 -0.16 -15.44
C ASP A 157 11.13 1.13 -14.68
N GLU A 158 10.90 2.29 -15.31
CA GLU A 158 11.02 3.60 -14.69
C GLU A 158 10.03 3.77 -13.52
N ASN A 159 8.93 3.00 -13.53
CA ASN A 159 7.90 3.07 -12.50
C ASN A 159 8.26 2.20 -11.28
N THR A 160 9.12 2.73 -10.42
CA THR A 160 9.57 2.05 -9.19
C THR A 160 8.71 2.36 -7.97
N ILE A 161 7.91 3.41 -8.03
CA ILE A 161 7.13 3.96 -6.91
C ILE A 161 5.67 4.11 -7.31
N TYR A 162 4.79 3.73 -6.39
CA TYR A 162 3.36 3.99 -6.45
C TYR A 162 2.94 4.80 -5.21
N HIS A 163 2.25 5.91 -5.40
CA HIS A 163 1.67 6.69 -4.29
C HIS A 163 0.20 6.32 -4.10
N LYS A 164 -0.19 6.08 -2.86
CA LYS A 164 -1.57 5.72 -2.47
C LYS A 164 -2.58 6.69 -3.07
N SER A 165 -3.59 6.14 -3.76
CA SER A 165 -4.62 6.93 -4.45
C SER A 165 -5.89 7.13 -3.62
N LYS A 166 -6.23 6.18 -2.73
CA LYS A 166 -7.43 6.23 -1.89
C LYS A 166 -7.06 6.34 -0.42
N LEU A 167 -7.15 7.57 0.08
CA LEU A 167 -6.82 7.90 1.47
C LEU A 167 -7.96 7.54 2.42
N VAL A 168 -7.60 7.23 3.66
CA VAL A 168 -8.56 7.06 4.75
C VAL A 168 -9.04 8.42 5.21
N VAL A 169 -10.34 8.66 5.05
CA VAL A 169 -10.97 9.91 5.44
C VAL A 169 -10.89 10.10 6.97
N GLY A 170 -10.48 11.26 7.42
CA GLY A 170 -10.30 11.60 8.83
C GLY A 170 -8.94 11.23 9.41
N VAL A 171 -8.19 10.31 8.78
CA VAL A 171 -6.86 9.88 9.22
C VAL A 171 -5.75 10.43 8.31
N GLU A 172 -5.86 10.22 7.02
CA GLU A 172 -4.87 10.65 6.02
C GLU A 172 -5.31 11.88 5.22
N ASN A 173 -6.60 12.19 5.25
CA ASN A 173 -7.19 13.35 4.59
C ASN A 173 -8.35 13.89 5.43
N THR A 174 -8.30 15.17 5.81
CA THR A 174 -9.39 15.86 6.49
C THR A 174 -10.18 16.67 5.46
N PRO A 175 -11.37 16.19 5.05
CA PRO A 175 -12.22 16.95 4.15
C PRO A 175 -12.64 18.26 4.82
N TYR A 176 -12.76 19.34 4.03
CA TYR A 176 -13.12 20.67 4.55
C TYR A 176 -12.24 21.13 5.73
N ARG A 177 -10.94 20.90 5.62
CA ARG A 177 -9.94 21.13 6.67
C ARG A 177 -10.10 22.48 7.39
N SER A 178 -10.33 23.55 6.63
CA SER A 178 -10.53 24.91 7.17
C SER A 178 -11.71 25.05 8.15
N ILE A 179 -12.68 24.13 8.07
CA ILE A 179 -13.87 24.11 8.93
C ILE A 179 -13.73 23.07 10.05
N ILE A 180 -13.21 21.90 9.72
CA ILE A 180 -13.19 20.73 10.63
C ILE A 180 -12.02 20.79 11.60
N GLU A 181 -10.85 21.21 11.16
CA GLU A 181 -9.63 21.26 11.98
C GLU A 181 -9.77 22.14 13.23
N PRO A 182 -10.35 23.35 13.16
CA PRO A 182 -10.57 24.18 14.36
C PRO A 182 -11.54 23.57 15.38
N ILE A 183 -12.43 22.67 14.94
CA ILE A 183 -13.49 22.10 15.77
C ILE A 183 -13.10 20.73 16.34
N LEU A 184 -12.48 19.88 15.54
CA LEU A 184 -12.24 18.47 15.85
C LEU A 184 -10.77 18.04 15.72
N GLY A 185 -9.82 18.97 15.49
CA GLY A 185 -8.41 18.64 15.21
C GLY A 185 -7.78 17.71 16.25
N ASN A 186 -8.00 17.96 17.54
CA ASN A 186 -7.48 17.10 18.61
C ASN A 186 -8.09 15.70 18.60
N VAL A 187 -9.38 15.56 18.29
CA VAL A 187 -10.07 14.28 18.22
C VAL A 187 -9.55 13.44 17.03
N LEU A 188 -9.25 14.09 15.91
CA LEU A 188 -8.69 13.42 14.74
C LEU A 188 -7.26 12.91 15.00
N LEU A 189 -6.47 13.64 15.76
CA LEU A 189 -5.15 13.21 16.20
C LEU A 189 -5.21 12.01 17.15
N ASP A 190 -6.16 12.01 18.09
CA ASP A 190 -6.38 10.90 19.02
C ASP A 190 -6.81 9.59 18.31
N LEU A 191 -7.42 9.69 17.13
CA LEU A 191 -7.78 8.56 16.28
C LEU A 191 -6.62 8.05 15.40
N GLY A 192 -5.38 8.52 15.64
CA GLY A 192 -4.21 8.15 14.86
C GLY A 192 -4.08 8.92 13.54
N GLY A 193 -4.87 9.99 13.35
CA GLY A 193 -4.77 10.88 12.21
C GLY A 193 -3.47 11.67 12.21
N THR A 194 -3.00 12.06 11.03
CA THR A 194 -1.89 13.01 10.89
C THR A 194 -2.43 14.43 10.75
N VAL A 195 -1.71 15.40 11.30
CA VAL A 195 -2.01 16.84 11.12
C VAL A 195 -1.92 17.23 9.64
N PHE A 196 -1.19 16.46 8.85
CA PHE A 196 -0.90 16.75 7.45
C PHE A 196 -1.72 15.90 6.51
N THR A 197 -2.34 16.56 5.52
CA THR A 197 -2.99 15.87 4.41
C THR A 197 -1.94 15.15 3.56
N LYS A 198 -2.18 13.87 3.28
CA LYS A 198 -1.35 13.11 2.33
C LYS A 198 -1.69 13.51 0.90
N ALA A 199 -0.71 13.54 0.04
CA ALA A 199 -0.91 13.65 -1.39
C ALA A 199 -1.16 12.27 -2.02
N THR A 200 -1.82 12.27 -3.18
CA THR A 200 -2.22 11.06 -3.90
C THR A 200 -1.71 11.08 -5.33
N GLN A 201 -1.67 9.91 -5.97
CA GLN A 201 -1.52 9.83 -7.42
C GLN A 201 -2.85 9.41 -8.05
N GLU A 202 -3.10 9.88 -9.26
CA GLU A 202 -4.34 9.63 -9.99
C GLU A 202 -4.33 8.23 -10.65
N TYR A 203 -3.22 7.86 -11.26
CA TYR A 203 -3.08 6.64 -12.06
C TYR A 203 -2.57 5.47 -11.23
N ARG A 204 -2.99 4.23 -11.60
CA ARG A 204 -2.47 2.99 -11.03
C ARG A 204 -1.13 2.70 -11.66
N THR A 205 -0.16 2.32 -10.82
CA THR A 205 1.16 1.88 -11.27
C THR A 205 1.33 0.42 -10.90
N SER A 206 1.50 -0.44 -11.89
CA SER A 206 1.83 -1.84 -11.68
C SER A 206 3.34 -2.02 -11.71
N PHE A 207 3.85 -2.98 -10.95
CA PHE A 207 5.27 -3.31 -10.90
C PHE A 207 5.55 -4.61 -11.66
N PRO A 208 6.40 -4.59 -12.70
CA PRO A 208 6.77 -5.79 -13.42
C PRO A 208 7.68 -6.69 -12.58
N LEU A 209 7.44 -8.00 -12.63
CA LEU A 209 8.32 -9.01 -12.04
C LEU A 209 9.23 -9.65 -13.09
N ILE A 210 10.39 -10.15 -12.63
CA ILE A 210 11.39 -10.84 -13.45
C ILE A 210 10.78 -11.97 -14.27
N LYS A 211 9.80 -12.69 -13.73
CA LYS A 211 9.13 -13.84 -14.39
C LYS A 211 7.95 -13.45 -15.29
N GLY A 212 7.83 -12.19 -15.67
CA GLY A 212 6.78 -11.72 -16.57
C GLY A 212 5.41 -11.54 -15.92
N ALA A 213 5.28 -11.71 -14.60
CA ALA A 213 4.09 -11.31 -13.86
C ALA A 213 4.10 -9.80 -13.60
N SER A 214 2.95 -9.25 -13.21
CA SER A 214 2.81 -7.85 -12.86
C SER A 214 2.07 -7.70 -11.53
N ILE A 215 2.64 -6.92 -10.61
CA ILE A 215 2.06 -6.66 -9.27
C ILE A 215 1.17 -5.43 -9.32
N ALA A 216 -0.03 -5.54 -8.75
CA ALA A 216 -0.82 -4.40 -8.29
C ALA A 216 -0.46 -4.09 -6.83
N PRO A 217 0.28 -3.02 -6.54
CA PRO A 217 0.51 -2.57 -5.16
C PRO A 217 -0.74 -1.87 -4.64
N ILE A 218 -1.46 -2.53 -3.75
CA ILE A 218 -2.72 -2.03 -3.16
C ILE A 218 -2.43 -1.66 -1.71
N ILE A 219 -2.55 -0.39 -1.37
CA ILE A 219 -2.19 0.09 -0.04
C ILE A 219 -3.43 0.20 0.84
N CYS A 220 -3.54 -0.71 1.84
CA CYS A 220 -4.50 -0.65 2.93
C CYS A 220 -5.96 -0.47 2.46
N TYR A 221 -6.57 0.68 2.75
CA TYR A 221 -7.95 1.04 2.46
C TYR A 221 -8.33 0.96 0.96
N GLU A 222 -7.36 0.99 0.06
CA GLU A 222 -7.59 0.82 -1.38
C GLU A 222 -8.23 -0.52 -1.72
N SER A 223 -7.96 -1.56 -0.93
CA SER A 223 -8.54 -2.90 -1.07
C SER A 223 -10.06 -2.92 -0.92
N VAL A 224 -10.64 -1.93 -0.24
CA VAL A 224 -12.09 -1.78 -0.05
C VAL A 224 -12.81 -1.44 -1.36
N TYR A 225 -12.13 -0.75 -2.28
CA TYR A 225 -12.70 -0.27 -3.54
C TYR A 225 -12.55 -1.30 -4.67
N GLY A 226 -13.59 -2.12 -4.92
CA GLY A 226 -13.55 -3.16 -5.95
C GLY A 226 -13.25 -2.64 -7.36
N SER A 227 -13.84 -1.54 -7.78
CA SER A 227 -13.56 -0.90 -9.08
C SER A 227 -12.10 -0.48 -9.19
N PHE A 228 -11.53 0.07 -8.13
CA PHE A 228 -10.12 0.48 -8.08
C PHE A 228 -9.18 -0.71 -8.31
N VAL A 229 -9.44 -1.84 -7.63
CA VAL A 229 -8.65 -3.07 -7.79
C VAL A 229 -8.84 -3.68 -9.18
N THR A 230 -10.08 -3.69 -9.69
CA THR A 230 -10.39 -4.21 -11.03
C THR A 230 -9.64 -3.47 -12.13
N ASP A 231 -9.40 -2.17 -11.98
CA ASP A 231 -8.64 -1.40 -12.96
C ASP A 231 -7.17 -1.85 -13.06
N TYR A 232 -6.55 -2.31 -11.97
CA TYR A 232 -5.23 -2.94 -12.02
C TYR A 232 -5.24 -4.22 -12.84
N VAL A 233 -6.26 -5.07 -12.64
CA VAL A 233 -6.40 -6.33 -13.38
C VAL A 233 -6.63 -6.05 -14.87
N ARG A 234 -7.47 -5.06 -15.20
CA ARG A 234 -7.68 -4.61 -16.60
C ARG A 234 -6.41 -4.06 -17.24
N ALA A 235 -5.54 -3.44 -16.45
CA ALA A 235 -4.23 -2.96 -16.90
C ALA A 235 -3.16 -4.07 -16.97
N GLY A 236 -3.52 -5.33 -16.72
CA GLY A 236 -2.63 -6.48 -16.87
C GLY A 236 -1.95 -6.94 -15.59
N ALA A 237 -2.31 -6.45 -14.42
CA ALA A 237 -1.80 -6.98 -13.17
C ALA A 237 -2.27 -8.42 -12.96
N THR A 238 -1.33 -9.30 -12.59
CA THR A 238 -1.57 -10.74 -12.38
C THR A 238 -1.48 -11.14 -10.91
N ILE A 239 -0.92 -10.27 -10.07
CA ILE A 239 -0.77 -10.49 -8.62
C ILE A 239 -1.29 -9.25 -7.89
N LEU A 240 -2.20 -9.45 -6.94
CA LEU A 240 -2.66 -8.40 -6.04
C LEU A 240 -1.83 -8.45 -4.75
N VAL A 241 -1.05 -7.41 -4.48
CA VAL A 241 -0.26 -7.27 -3.25
C VAL A 241 -0.93 -6.23 -2.36
N ILE A 242 -1.70 -6.69 -1.38
CA ILE A 242 -2.37 -5.82 -0.41
C ILE A 242 -1.43 -5.63 0.78
N MET A 243 -0.89 -4.42 0.90
CA MET A 243 0.02 -4.03 1.97
C MET A 243 -0.72 -3.16 2.98
N THR A 244 -0.69 -3.56 4.25
CA THR A 244 -1.33 -2.80 5.32
C THR A 244 -0.55 -2.95 6.62
N ASN A 245 -0.74 -1.99 7.52
CA ASN A 245 -0.39 -2.12 8.94
C ASN A 245 -1.69 -2.06 9.74
N ASP A 246 -2.29 -3.22 9.98
CA ASP A 246 -3.57 -3.33 10.68
C ASP A 246 -3.43 -3.29 12.22
N ALA A 247 -2.24 -3.07 12.76
CA ALA A 247 -2.01 -2.94 14.20
C ALA A 247 -2.77 -1.74 14.81
N TRP A 248 -3.15 -0.75 14.00
CA TRP A 248 -4.07 0.33 14.38
C TRP A 248 -5.41 -0.15 14.95
N TRP A 249 -5.88 -1.32 14.51
CA TRP A 249 -7.14 -1.91 14.96
C TRP A 249 -7.01 -2.60 16.32
N SER A 250 -5.80 -2.77 16.86
CA SER A 250 -5.55 -3.50 18.10
C SER A 250 -6.29 -4.86 18.10
N ASN A 251 -6.80 -5.32 19.23
CA ASN A 251 -7.51 -6.60 19.31
C ASN A 251 -9.01 -6.47 18.99
N THR A 252 -9.36 -5.79 17.88
CA THR A 252 -10.74 -5.66 17.41
C THR A 252 -11.01 -6.58 16.21
N GLN A 253 -12.25 -6.57 15.70
CA GLN A 253 -12.61 -7.30 14.48
C GLN A 253 -12.15 -6.57 13.19
N GLY A 254 -11.70 -5.32 13.28
CA GLY A 254 -11.34 -4.50 12.12
C GLY A 254 -10.29 -5.14 11.24
N HIS A 255 -9.19 -5.63 11.80
CA HIS A 255 -8.12 -6.28 11.05
C HIS A 255 -8.59 -7.58 10.35
N LYS A 256 -9.50 -8.36 10.97
CA LYS A 256 -10.05 -9.57 10.36
C LYS A 256 -10.98 -9.25 9.20
N GLN A 257 -11.80 -8.20 9.34
CA GLN A 257 -12.66 -7.73 8.26
C GLN A 257 -11.81 -7.18 7.10
N HIS A 258 -10.78 -6.40 7.40
CA HIS A 258 -9.88 -5.88 6.37
C HIS A 258 -9.18 -7.01 5.61
N LEU A 259 -8.63 -8.00 6.30
CA LEU A 259 -8.02 -9.18 5.68
C LEU A 259 -9.01 -9.93 4.77
N SER A 260 -10.30 -9.96 5.11
CA SER A 260 -11.31 -10.67 4.31
C SER A 260 -11.51 -10.05 2.91
N TYR A 261 -11.17 -8.75 2.73
CA TYR A 261 -11.20 -8.13 1.41
C TYR A 261 -10.21 -8.77 0.43
N ALA A 262 -9.07 -9.27 0.89
CA ALA A 262 -8.12 -9.97 0.04
C ALA A 262 -8.78 -11.14 -0.71
N LYS A 263 -9.57 -11.98 0.00
CA LYS A 263 -10.33 -13.07 -0.61
C LYS A 263 -11.43 -12.58 -1.56
N LEU A 264 -12.02 -11.43 -1.26
CA LEU A 264 -13.09 -10.86 -2.09
C LEU A 264 -12.54 -10.25 -3.39
N ARG A 265 -11.27 -9.85 -3.42
CA ARG A 265 -10.62 -9.25 -4.59
C ARG A 265 -9.94 -10.29 -5.48
N ALA A 266 -9.48 -11.41 -4.92
CA ALA A 266 -8.96 -12.57 -5.66
C ALA A 266 -10.07 -13.37 -6.33
#